data_ab629ab53ea468ad68a4413089510221
#
_entry.id   ab629ab53ea468ad68a4413089510221
#
_cell.length_a   1.000
_cell.length_b   1.000
_cell.length_c   1.000
_cell.angle_alpha   90.00
_cell.angle_beta   90.00
_cell.angle_gamma   90.00
#
_symmetry.space_group_name_H-M   'P 1'
#
loop_
_entity.id
_entity.type
_entity.pdbx_description
1 polymer ?
#
loop_
_entity_poly.entity_id
_entity_poly.type
_entity_poly.pdbx_seq_one_letter_code
_entity_poly.pdbx_strand_id
1 'polypeptide(L)'
;MTDQNVKPLVSDFSLAYGRQRSAIRELFEYGKQXAREVGSASIFDFSXGNPSVPPPPQINEAFFSLLKECDPLTLHGYTSAPGDLEVRKAIVDQINREYGCEYDEKSIYVTCGAAAALSITFRALSITGERNEFITLAPHFPEYVCYVEGQGAKLVVVLPKLPDFGISLEGIETAITPATRGIILNSPNNPTGRIYKTEELEALADLLHRKARDIGRPIYIVSDEPYRELVYEGLTTPFIPNIYKNTIVCYSYSKAFSMPGERIGYALVHPEADAARDICDAIAGSARSLGYVCAPSLVQQVVRLCATVKPDLASYDLNRRTMYEGLTAVGYNCVKPEGAFYMFIEAPGGDAQAFSDYARLNYNLLIVPSDSFECPGYLRVSYCVSLERIKSSMPLFDMCLKSFKREMKIK
;
A
#
# COMPACT_ATOMS: atom_id res chain seq x y z
N MET A 1 -2.88 0.65 -44.56
CA MET A 1 -3.50 2.00 -44.53
C MET A 1 -4.19 2.12 -43.17
N THR A 2 -3.53 2.81 -42.22
CA THR A 2 -4.10 3.09 -40.92
C THR A 2 -5.12 4.20 -41.08
N ASP A 3 -6.35 3.92 -40.73
CA ASP A 3 -7.47 4.86 -40.80
C ASP A 3 -7.22 5.99 -39.81
N GLN A 4 -6.65 7.09 -40.32
CA GLN A 4 -6.21 8.23 -39.49
C GLN A 4 -7.36 9.16 -39.06
N ASN A 5 -8.61 8.78 -39.30
CA ASN A 5 -9.74 9.70 -39.11
C ASN A 5 -10.86 9.22 -38.17
N VAL A 6 -10.63 8.15 -37.39
CA VAL A 6 -11.64 7.72 -36.42
C VAL A 6 -11.45 8.48 -35.12
N LYS A 7 -12.42 9.32 -34.75
CA LYS A 7 -12.41 10.04 -33.47
C LYS A 7 -12.51 9.05 -32.32
N PRO A 8 -11.78 9.29 -31.22
CA PRO A 8 -11.89 8.41 -30.03
C PRO A 8 -13.33 8.33 -29.53
N LEU A 9 -13.76 7.12 -29.22
CA LEU A 9 -15.13 6.85 -28.73
C LEU A 9 -15.20 6.65 -27.22
N VAL A 10 -14.05 6.46 -26.59
CA VAL A 10 -13.94 6.26 -25.12
C VAL A 10 -12.72 7.03 -24.62
N SER A 11 -12.65 7.22 -23.30
CA SER A 11 -11.52 7.88 -22.67
C SER A 11 -10.22 7.11 -22.90
N ASP A 12 -9.21 7.77 -23.48
CA ASP A 12 -7.88 7.17 -23.68
C ASP A 12 -7.27 6.73 -22.35
N PHE A 13 -7.42 7.54 -21.30
CA PHE A 13 -6.97 7.22 -19.96
C PHE A 13 -7.60 5.90 -19.48
N SER A 14 -8.92 5.82 -19.53
CA SER A 14 -9.64 4.63 -19.05
C SER A 14 -9.27 3.38 -19.86
N LEU A 15 -9.14 3.56 -21.18
CA LEU A 15 -8.77 2.46 -22.08
C LEU A 15 -7.37 1.94 -21.75
N ALA A 16 -6.42 2.85 -21.54
CA ALA A 16 -5.04 2.48 -21.21
C ALA A 16 -4.97 1.68 -19.91
N TYR A 17 -5.60 2.20 -18.84
CA TYR A 17 -5.57 1.51 -17.54
C TYR A 17 -6.41 0.24 -17.52
N GLY A 18 -7.44 0.15 -18.37
CA GLY A 18 -8.22 -1.08 -18.51
C GLY A 18 -7.47 -2.20 -19.22
N ARG A 19 -6.58 -1.84 -20.14
CA ARG A 19 -5.77 -2.81 -20.90
C ARG A 19 -4.45 -3.15 -20.23
N GLN A 20 -3.85 -2.19 -19.53
CA GLN A 20 -2.56 -2.36 -18.86
C GLN A 20 -2.71 -3.25 -17.64
N ARG A 21 -1.88 -4.27 -17.54
CA ARG A 21 -1.81 -5.11 -16.35
C ARG A 21 -0.50 -4.81 -15.63
N SER A 22 -0.58 -4.78 -14.31
CA SER A 22 0.65 -4.66 -13.52
C SER A 22 1.43 -5.97 -13.57
N ALA A 23 2.75 -5.90 -13.39
CA ALA A 23 3.60 -7.10 -13.34
C ALA A 23 3.10 -8.08 -12.27
N ILE A 24 2.60 -7.57 -11.14
CA ILE A 24 2.03 -8.39 -10.07
C ILE A 24 0.84 -9.20 -10.59
N ARG A 25 -0.08 -8.53 -11.29
CA ARG A 25 -1.28 -9.19 -11.83
C ARG A 25 -0.93 -10.18 -12.94
N GLU A 26 0.04 -9.84 -13.80
CA GLU A 26 0.48 -10.74 -14.87
C GLU A 26 1.07 -12.04 -14.29
N LEU A 27 1.93 -11.93 -13.27
CA LEU A 27 2.50 -13.10 -12.60
C LEU A 27 1.42 -13.94 -11.92
N PHE A 28 0.46 -13.28 -11.26
CA PHE A 28 -0.64 -13.97 -10.58
C PHE A 28 -1.50 -14.77 -11.57
N GLU A 29 -1.88 -14.16 -12.70
CA GLU A 29 -2.67 -14.86 -13.71
C GLU A 29 -1.88 -15.99 -14.38
N TYR A 30 -0.58 -15.76 -14.62
CA TYR A 30 0.32 -16.81 -15.11
C TYR A 30 0.35 -17.98 -14.12
N GLY A 31 0.51 -17.68 -12.83
CA GLY A 31 0.55 -18.71 -11.78
C GLY A 31 -0.73 -19.55 -11.75
N LYS A 32 -1.88 -18.91 -11.90
CA LYS A 32 -3.18 -19.60 -11.96
C LYS A 32 -3.26 -20.52 -13.19
N GLN A 33 -2.78 -20.06 -14.30
CA GLN A 33 -2.78 -20.87 -15.52
C GLN A 33 -1.84 -22.08 -15.38
N UNK A 34 -0.73 -21.76 -14.97
CA UNK A 34 0.19 -22.73 -14.79
C UNK A 34 -0.20 -23.74 -13.85
N ALA A 35 -0.83 -23.41 -12.85
CA ALA A 35 -1.30 -24.37 -11.85
C ALA A 35 -2.31 -25.39 -12.38
N ARG A 36 -3.07 -25.00 -13.36
CA ARG A 36 -4.00 -25.93 -14.04
C ARG A 36 -3.27 -27.01 -14.83
N GLU A 37 -2.07 -26.70 -15.30
CA GLU A 37 -1.30 -27.62 -16.16
C GLU A 37 -0.39 -28.54 -15.32
N VAL A 38 0.29 -27.97 -14.30
CA VAL A 38 1.32 -28.71 -13.54
C VAL A 38 0.92 -28.99 -12.10
N GLY A 39 -0.25 -28.50 -11.68
CA GLY A 39 -0.72 -28.63 -10.29
C GLY A 39 -0.25 -27.46 -9.42
N SER A 40 -1.13 -26.97 -8.55
CA SER A 40 -0.86 -25.83 -7.69
C SER A 40 0.31 -26.04 -6.73
N ALA A 41 0.56 -27.30 -6.35
CA ALA A 41 1.68 -27.65 -5.46
C ALA A 41 3.04 -27.34 -6.10
N SER A 42 3.10 -27.34 -7.43
CA SER A 42 4.34 -27.12 -8.18
C SER A 42 4.65 -25.63 -8.45
N ILE A 43 3.74 -24.72 -8.08
CA ILE A 43 3.90 -23.29 -8.31
C ILE A 43 4.27 -22.60 -7.00
N PHE A 44 5.37 -21.87 -6.99
CA PHE A 44 5.85 -21.13 -5.83
C PHE A 44 5.59 -19.64 -6.06
N ASP A 45 4.36 -19.22 -5.75
CA ASP A 45 3.90 -17.85 -6.02
C ASP A 45 4.19 -16.94 -4.81
N PHE A 46 5.17 -16.08 -4.97
CA PHE A 46 5.56 -15.05 -4.00
C PHE A 46 5.20 -13.64 -4.52
N SER A 47 4.28 -13.56 -5.49
CA SER A 47 3.82 -12.28 -6.04
C SER A 47 2.68 -11.60 -5.30
N UNK A 48 1.85 -12.25 -4.77
CA UNK A 48 0.73 -11.79 -4.22
C UNK A 48 1.03 -11.21 -2.96
N GLY A 49 0.21 -10.32 -2.70
CA GLY A 49 0.15 -9.60 -1.45
C GLY A 49 -1.10 -9.91 -0.64
N ASN A 50 -1.62 -11.09 -0.77
CA ASN A 50 -2.83 -11.51 -0.07
C ASN A 50 -2.46 -12.13 1.28
N PRO A 51 -3.06 -11.68 2.41
CA PRO A 51 -2.76 -12.27 3.72
C PRO A 51 -2.90 -13.78 3.73
N SER A 52 -1.94 -14.48 4.35
CA SER A 52 -1.91 -15.94 4.45
C SER A 52 -2.35 -16.44 5.83
N VAL A 53 -2.55 -15.53 6.75
CA VAL A 53 -3.04 -15.84 8.10
C VAL A 53 -4.53 -15.59 8.11
N PRO A 54 -5.36 -16.48 8.66
CA PRO A 54 -6.81 -16.21 8.71
C PRO A 54 -7.11 -14.98 9.58
N PRO A 55 -8.27 -14.37 9.38
CA PRO A 55 -8.68 -13.26 10.26
C PRO A 55 -8.62 -13.68 11.73
N PRO A 56 -8.27 -12.77 12.63
CA PRO A 56 -8.41 -13.07 14.06
C PRO A 56 -9.82 -13.61 14.35
N PRO A 57 -9.96 -14.59 15.28
CA PRO A 57 -11.27 -15.22 15.52
C PRO A 57 -12.39 -14.23 15.84
N GLN A 58 -12.07 -13.14 16.51
CA GLN A 58 -13.03 -12.09 16.86
C GLN A 58 -13.74 -11.50 15.63
N ILE A 59 -13.09 -11.52 14.46
CA ILE A 59 -13.67 -10.95 13.23
C ILE A 59 -14.91 -11.79 12.82
N ASN A 60 -14.76 -13.12 12.71
CA ASN A 60 -15.89 -13.97 12.36
C ASN A 60 -16.96 -13.98 13.44
N GLU A 61 -16.54 -13.95 14.71
CA GLU A 61 -17.49 -13.85 15.84
C GLU A 61 -18.32 -12.57 15.71
N ALA A 62 -17.72 -11.45 15.35
CA ALA A 62 -18.43 -10.19 15.15
C ALA A 62 -19.44 -10.30 14.00
N PHE A 63 -19.04 -10.88 12.86
CA PHE A 63 -19.98 -11.09 11.75
C PHE A 63 -21.19 -11.93 12.19
N PHE A 64 -20.95 -13.06 12.84
CA PHE A 64 -22.04 -13.95 13.29
C PHE A 64 -22.96 -13.25 14.29
N SER A 65 -22.39 -12.55 15.25
CA SER A 65 -23.16 -11.81 16.26
C SER A 65 -24.06 -10.76 15.61
N LEU A 66 -23.50 -9.96 14.70
CA LEU A 66 -24.24 -8.91 14.01
C LEU A 66 -25.41 -9.49 13.20
N LEU A 67 -25.15 -10.55 12.44
CA LEU A 67 -26.17 -11.18 11.60
C LEU A 67 -27.28 -11.83 12.43
N LYS A 68 -26.94 -12.35 13.61
CA LYS A 68 -27.90 -13.02 14.49
C LYS A 68 -28.72 -12.05 15.33
N GLU A 69 -28.09 -11.00 15.83
CA GLU A 69 -28.66 -10.18 16.92
C GLU A 69 -29.21 -8.82 16.46
N CYS A 70 -28.73 -8.28 15.33
CA CYS A 70 -29.14 -6.95 14.89
C CYS A 70 -30.37 -7.02 13.98
N ASP A 71 -31.19 -5.96 14.02
CA ASP A 71 -32.26 -5.80 13.08
C ASP A 71 -31.72 -5.74 11.65
N PRO A 72 -32.19 -6.61 10.74
CA PRO A 72 -31.65 -6.64 9.37
C PRO A 72 -31.81 -5.33 8.59
N LEU A 73 -32.92 -4.61 8.78
CA LEU A 73 -33.13 -3.34 8.07
C LEU A 73 -32.09 -2.28 8.49
N THR A 74 -31.79 -2.24 9.77
CA THR A 74 -30.76 -1.33 10.30
C THR A 74 -29.37 -1.78 9.85
N LEU A 75 -29.07 -3.06 10.00
CA LEU A 75 -27.73 -3.61 9.72
C LEU A 75 -27.33 -3.43 8.25
N HIS A 76 -28.28 -3.64 7.33
CA HIS A 76 -28.03 -3.62 5.89
C HIS A 76 -28.41 -2.28 5.24
N GLY A 77 -28.91 -1.33 6.03
CA GLY A 77 -29.33 -0.02 5.53
C GLY A 77 -28.14 0.89 5.22
N TYR A 78 -28.39 1.96 4.49
CA TYR A 78 -27.39 3.00 4.26
C TYR A 78 -26.96 3.62 5.58
N THR A 79 -25.66 3.85 5.73
CA THR A 79 -25.13 4.68 6.82
C THR A 79 -25.04 6.13 6.36
N SER A 80 -24.67 7.03 7.27
CA SER A 80 -24.18 8.36 6.89
C SER A 80 -23.00 8.20 5.93
N ALA A 81 -22.84 9.13 5.00
CA ALA A 81 -21.78 9.04 3.98
C ALA A 81 -20.39 8.84 4.57
N PRO A 82 -19.95 9.61 5.60
CA PRO A 82 -18.61 9.38 6.17
C PRO A 82 -18.50 8.13 7.03
N GLY A 83 -19.57 7.36 7.18
CA GLY A 83 -19.64 6.17 8.02
C GLY A 83 -20.57 6.37 9.21
N ASP A 84 -21.05 5.27 9.75
CA ASP A 84 -21.87 5.27 10.94
C ASP A 84 -21.17 6.02 12.08
N LEU A 85 -21.91 6.81 12.84
CA LEU A 85 -21.33 7.65 13.89
C LEU A 85 -20.58 6.84 14.95
N GLU A 86 -21.16 5.73 15.40
CA GLU A 86 -20.54 4.92 16.45
C GLU A 86 -19.31 4.17 15.91
N VAL A 87 -19.31 3.82 14.62
CA VAL A 87 -18.14 3.24 13.96
C VAL A 87 -17.00 4.28 13.94
N ARG A 88 -17.28 5.50 13.50
CA ARG A 88 -16.28 6.58 13.45
C ARG A 88 -15.71 6.87 14.83
N LYS A 89 -16.57 6.94 15.85
CA LYS A 89 -16.14 7.14 17.25
C LYS A 89 -15.21 6.02 17.71
N ALA A 90 -15.57 4.76 17.44
CA ALA A 90 -14.76 3.61 17.86
C ALA A 90 -13.37 3.65 17.23
N ILE A 91 -13.29 4.02 15.95
CA ILE A 91 -12.01 4.11 15.25
C ILE A 91 -11.14 5.23 15.84
N VAL A 92 -11.69 6.45 15.98
CA VAL A 92 -10.88 7.57 16.48
C VAL A 92 -10.49 7.38 17.96
N ASP A 93 -11.35 6.74 18.75
CA ASP A 93 -11.02 6.43 20.16
C ASP A 93 -9.80 5.48 20.21
N GLN A 94 -9.76 4.48 19.34
CA GLN A 94 -8.63 3.55 19.27
C GLN A 94 -7.35 4.29 18.86
N ILE A 95 -7.44 5.14 17.82
CA ILE A 95 -6.29 5.94 17.35
C ILE A 95 -5.78 6.87 18.48
N ASN A 96 -6.70 7.53 19.15
CA ASN A 96 -6.35 8.48 20.22
C ASN A 96 -5.63 7.77 21.37
N ARG A 97 -6.12 6.59 21.78
CA ARG A 97 -5.47 5.79 22.83
C ARG A 97 -4.10 5.29 22.39
N GLU A 98 -3.99 4.81 21.15
CA GLU A 98 -2.74 4.21 20.63
C GLU A 98 -1.64 5.26 20.46
N TYR A 99 -1.98 6.45 19.97
CA TYR A 99 -0.97 7.45 19.53
C TYR A 99 -0.99 8.75 20.35
N GLY A 100 -1.81 8.85 21.39
CA GLY A 100 -1.87 10.04 22.23
C GLY A 100 -2.44 11.26 21.49
N CYS A 101 -3.50 11.07 20.72
CA CYS A 101 -4.10 12.09 19.87
C CYS A 101 -5.44 12.56 20.40
N GLU A 102 -6.01 13.57 19.74
CA GLU A 102 -7.31 14.15 20.10
C GLU A 102 -8.19 14.32 18.83
N TYR A 103 -8.33 13.27 18.04
CA TYR A 103 -9.26 13.27 16.90
C TYR A 103 -10.69 13.11 17.40
N ASP A 104 -11.62 13.72 16.67
CA ASP A 104 -13.05 13.44 16.85
C ASP A 104 -13.61 12.76 15.60
N GLU A 105 -14.89 12.39 15.66
CA GLU A 105 -15.54 11.65 14.57
C GLU A 105 -15.71 12.47 13.28
N LYS A 106 -15.48 13.79 13.33
CA LYS A 106 -15.55 14.65 12.15
C LYS A 106 -14.27 14.58 11.32
N SER A 107 -13.19 14.05 11.91
CA SER A 107 -11.87 13.96 11.28
C SER A 107 -11.75 12.77 10.33
N ILE A 108 -12.72 11.86 10.32
CA ILE A 108 -12.57 10.56 9.65
C ILE A 108 -13.71 10.33 8.63
N TYR A 109 -13.32 9.77 7.47
CA TYR A 109 -14.25 9.31 6.44
C TYR A 109 -13.97 7.83 6.18
N VAL A 110 -14.94 6.95 6.49
CA VAL A 110 -14.81 5.51 6.31
C VAL A 110 -14.99 5.19 4.82
N THR A 111 -14.09 4.37 4.26
CA THR A 111 -13.99 4.15 2.81
C THR A 111 -14.02 2.66 2.45
N CYS A 112 -14.14 2.40 1.15
CA CYS A 112 -14.04 1.05 0.57
C CYS A 112 -12.56 0.64 0.44
N GLY A 113 -11.82 0.70 1.55
CA GLY A 113 -10.40 0.38 1.59
C GLY A 113 -9.51 1.58 1.31
N ALA A 114 -8.19 1.36 1.38
CA ALA A 114 -7.21 2.42 1.23
C ALA A 114 -7.15 2.98 -0.20
N ALA A 115 -7.41 2.15 -1.23
CA ALA A 115 -7.42 2.63 -2.62
C ALA A 115 -8.45 3.73 -2.81
N ALA A 116 -9.66 3.54 -2.25
CA ALA A 116 -10.71 4.57 -2.27
C ALA A 116 -10.28 5.80 -1.47
N ALA A 117 -9.70 5.60 -0.28
CA ALA A 117 -9.22 6.70 0.57
C ALA A 117 -8.17 7.54 -0.18
N LEU A 118 -7.22 6.89 -0.83
CA LEU A 118 -6.17 7.57 -1.62
C LEU A 118 -6.79 8.36 -2.78
N SER A 119 -7.66 7.71 -3.56
CA SER A 119 -8.28 8.35 -4.74
C SER A 119 -9.07 9.59 -4.37
N ILE A 120 -9.90 9.52 -3.32
CA ILE A 120 -10.68 10.69 -2.89
C ILE A 120 -9.80 11.77 -2.26
N THR A 121 -8.69 11.39 -1.62
CA THR A 121 -7.74 12.35 -1.06
C THR A 121 -7.03 13.11 -2.20
N PHE A 122 -6.52 12.40 -3.20
CA PHE A 122 -5.87 13.05 -4.35
C PHE A 122 -6.83 13.97 -5.09
N ARG A 123 -8.08 13.54 -5.26
CA ARG A 123 -9.10 14.37 -5.90
C ARG A 123 -9.39 15.62 -5.07
N ALA A 124 -9.53 15.47 -3.75
CA ALA A 124 -9.83 16.58 -2.85
C ALA A 124 -8.71 17.64 -2.83
N LEU A 125 -7.46 17.20 -2.97
CA LEU A 125 -6.30 18.10 -2.94
C LEU A 125 -5.95 18.69 -4.32
N SER A 126 -6.56 18.20 -5.40
CA SER A 126 -6.29 18.66 -6.76
C SER A 126 -7.18 19.86 -7.09
N ILE A 127 -6.56 21.00 -7.29
CA ILE A 127 -7.27 22.26 -7.52
C ILE A 127 -7.69 22.33 -9.00
N THR A 128 -8.99 22.47 -9.23
CA THR A 128 -9.57 22.55 -10.57
C THR A 128 -8.99 23.73 -11.33
N GLY A 129 -8.54 23.49 -12.56
CA GLY A 129 -7.99 24.52 -13.42
C GLY A 129 -6.52 24.83 -13.18
N GLU A 130 -5.87 24.15 -12.23
CA GLU A 130 -4.44 24.30 -11.96
C GLU A 130 -3.70 22.99 -12.28
N ARG A 131 -2.38 23.12 -12.45
CA ARG A 131 -1.51 21.93 -12.45
C ARG A 131 -1.43 21.41 -11.03
N ASN A 132 -1.49 20.09 -10.89
CA ASN A 132 -1.44 19.41 -9.60
C ASN A 132 -0.41 18.28 -9.67
N GLU A 133 0.50 18.25 -8.71
CA GLU A 133 1.56 17.24 -8.65
C GLU A 133 1.58 16.60 -7.28
N PHE A 134 1.78 15.27 -7.26
CA PHE A 134 2.02 14.52 -6.03
C PHE A 134 3.35 13.80 -6.19
N ILE A 135 4.21 13.93 -5.18
CA ILE A 135 5.53 13.29 -5.17
C ILE A 135 5.40 11.93 -4.49
N THR A 136 6.08 10.92 -5.01
CA THR A 136 6.25 9.62 -4.34
C THR A 136 7.71 9.22 -4.39
N LEU A 137 8.13 8.40 -3.43
CA LEU A 137 9.49 7.87 -3.37
C LEU A 137 9.52 6.48 -4.00
N ALA A 138 10.42 6.27 -4.97
CA ALA A 138 10.66 4.93 -5.49
C ALA A 138 11.45 4.11 -4.46
N PRO A 139 11.28 2.81 -4.38
CA PRO A 139 10.25 2.03 -5.07
C PRO A 139 8.87 2.31 -4.46
N HIS A 140 7.85 2.40 -5.30
CA HIS A 140 6.50 2.75 -4.86
C HIS A 140 5.47 1.75 -5.38
N PHE A 141 4.34 1.68 -4.68
CA PHE A 141 3.22 0.84 -5.10
C PHE A 141 2.76 1.26 -6.51
N PRO A 142 2.71 0.32 -7.49
CA PRO A 142 2.48 0.71 -8.89
C PRO A 142 1.17 1.42 -9.18
N GLU A 143 0.14 1.19 -8.35
CA GLU A 143 -1.18 1.78 -8.59
C GLU A 143 -1.25 3.28 -8.25
N TYR A 144 -0.24 3.84 -7.57
CA TYR A 144 -0.27 5.28 -7.24
C TYR A 144 -0.43 6.14 -8.50
N VAL A 145 0.22 5.76 -9.61
CA VAL A 145 0.10 6.54 -10.84
C VAL A 145 -1.36 6.60 -11.31
N CYS A 146 -2.06 5.47 -11.27
CA CYS A 146 -3.46 5.41 -11.65
C CYS A 146 -4.34 6.25 -10.73
N TYR A 147 -4.12 6.16 -9.42
CA TYR A 147 -4.93 6.91 -8.44
C TYR A 147 -4.72 8.42 -8.56
N VAL A 148 -3.49 8.85 -8.84
CA VAL A 148 -3.14 10.27 -9.00
C VAL A 148 -3.63 10.79 -10.35
N GLU A 149 -3.28 10.10 -11.44
CA GLU A 149 -3.62 10.56 -12.79
C GLU A 149 -5.12 10.49 -13.05
N GLY A 150 -5.82 9.57 -12.41
CA GLY A 150 -7.27 9.49 -12.47
C GLY A 150 -7.97 10.73 -11.94
N GLN A 151 -7.27 11.54 -11.15
CA GLN A 151 -7.81 12.79 -10.60
C GLN A 151 -7.31 14.03 -11.36
N GLY A 152 -6.63 13.84 -12.49
CA GLY A 152 -6.12 14.94 -13.30
C GLY A 152 -4.84 15.56 -12.76
N ALA A 153 -4.12 14.84 -11.91
CA ALA A 153 -2.84 15.25 -11.36
C ALA A 153 -1.70 14.46 -11.98
N LYS A 154 -0.46 14.84 -11.68
CA LYS A 154 0.74 14.17 -12.16
C LYS A 154 1.48 13.55 -10.99
N LEU A 155 1.90 12.29 -11.13
CA LEU A 155 2.78 11.63 -10.16
C LEU A 155 4.24 11.97 -10.51
N VAL A 156 4.97 12.48 -9.53
CA VAL A 156 6.40 12.83 -9.67
C VAL A 156 7.18 11.86 -8.80
N VAL A 157 8.07 11.09 -9.41
CA VAL A 157 8.80 10.02 -8.72
C VAL A 157 10.19 10.53 -8.35
N VAL A 158 10.56 10.36 -7.07
CA VAL A 158 11.88 10.71 -6.52
C VAL A 158 12.58 9.40 -6.16
N LEU A 159 13.83 9.26 -6.58
CA LEU A 159 14.63 8.07 -6.28
C LEU A 159 14.97 8.01 -4.79
N PRO A 160 15.11 6.81 -4.23
CA PRO A 160 15.39 6.67 -2.80
C PRO A 160 16.84 6.99 -2.47
N LYS A 161 17.10 7.22 -1.19
CA LYS A 161 18.46 7.29 -0.68
C LYS A 161 18.96 5.86 -0.48
N LEU A 162 19.94 5.46 -1.28
CA LEU A 162 20.51 4.11 -1.19
C LEU A 162 21.70 4.10 -0.22
N PRO A 163 22.04 2.95 0.40
CA PRO A 163 21.43 1.62 0.17
C PRO A 163 20.25 1.28 1.06
N ASP A 164 19.84 2.16 1.98
CA ASP A 164 18.83 1.86 2.98
C ASP A 164 17.40 2.23 2.57
N PHE A 165 17.21 2.75 1.36
CA PHE A 165 15.92 3.18 0.86
C PHE A 165 15.27 4.26 1.74
N GLY A 166 16.11 5.16 2.26
CA GLY A 166 15.67 6.27 3.08
C GLY A 166 15.04 7.40 2.27
N ILE A 167 14.51 8.38 3.00
CA ILE A 167 13.92 9.58 2.39
C ILE A 167 15.02 10.45 1.79
N SER A 168 14.96 10.70 0.48
CA SER A 168 15.90 11.59 -0.19
C SER A 168 15.38 13.03 -0.08
N LEU A 169 15.81 13.74 0.95
CA LEU A 169 15.39 15.14 1.16
C LEU A 169 15.81 16.02 -0.02
N GLU A 170 17.04 15.83 -0.53
CA GLU A 170 17.53 16.58 -1.69
C GLU A 170 16.68 16.31 -2.93
N GLY A 171 16.33 15.05 -3.17
CA GLY A 171 15.46 14.67 -4.28
C GLY A 171 14.07 15.29 -4.18
N ILE A 172 13.50 15.27 -2.98
CA ILE A 172 12.18 15.85 -2.72
C ILE A 172 12.24 17.38 -2.93
N GLU A 173 13.26 18.02 -2.36
CA GLU A 173 13.41 19.47 -2.48
C GLU A 173 13.49 19.91 -3.94
N THR A 174 14.26 19.17 -4.75
CA THR A 174 14.39 19.43 -6.20
C THR A 174 13.06 19.22 -6.92
N ALA A 175 12.26 18.24 -6.50
CA ALA A 175 10.99 17.88 -7.17
C ALA A 175 9.85 18.82 -6.84
N ILE A 176 9.91 19.55 -5.72
CA ILE A 176 8.83 20.45 -5.30
C ILE A 176 8.74 21.65 -6.25
N THR A 177 7.52 21.93 -6.73
CA THR A 177 7.18 23.08 -7.58
C THR A 177 5.97 23.79 -6.99
N PRO A 178 5.57 24.94 -7.52
CA PRO A 178 4.31 25.57 -7.09
C PRO A 178 3.07 24.71 -7.34
N ALA A 179 3.17 23.67 -8.19
CA ALA A 179 2.07 22.74 -8.47
C ALA A 179 2.01 21.58 -7.46
N THR A 180 3.00 21.42 -6.58
CA THR A 180 3.05 20.33 -5.62
C THR A 180 1.94 20.48 -4.58
N ARG A 181 1.07 19.45 -4.48
CA ARG A 181 -0.02 19.40 -3.50
C ARG A 181 0.34 18.53 -2.31
N GLY A 182 1.08 17.46 -2.55
CA GLY A 182 1.42 16.52 -1.48
C GLY A 182 2.50 15.54 -1.84
N ILE A 183 2.93 14.81 -0.81
CA ILE A 183 3.92 13.74 -0.91
C ILE A 183 3.28 12.47 -0.37
N ILE A 184 3.38 11.38 -1.12
CA ILE A 184 2.87 10.08 -0.72
C ILE A 184 3.98 9.36 0.06
N LEU A 185 3.68 8.94 1.29
CA LEU A 185 4.56 8.10 2.08
C LEU A 185 3.86 6.79 2.38
N ASN A 186 4.60 5.68 2.29
CA ASN A 186 4.10 4.36 2.60
C ASN A 186 5.09 3.69 3.57
N SER A 187 4.69 3.56 4.82
CA SER A 187 5.54 2.99 5.87
C SER A 187 4.66 2.29 6.91
N PRO A 188 4.87 1.00 7.17
CA PRO A 188 5.84 0.08 6.56
C PRO A 188 5.65 -0.03 5.05
N ASN A 189 6.75 -0.16 4.33
CA ASN A 189 6.78 0.06 2.89
C ASN A 189 6.54 -1.22 2.09
N ASN A 190 5.75 -1.10 1.05
CA ASN A 190 5.65 -2.04 -0.05
C ASN A 190 6.41 -1.41 -1.23
N PRO A 191 7.56 -1.95 -1.70
CA PRO A 191 7.98 -3.35 -1.56
C PRO A 191 9.16 -3.61 -0.58
N THR A 192 9.76 -2.60 0.04
CA THR A 192 11.04 -2.78 0.75
C THR A 192 10.91 -3.38 2.15
N GLY A 193 9.76 -3.25 2.79
CA GLY A 193 9.59 -3.62 4.19
C GLY A 193 10.18 -2.61 5.17
N ARG A 194 10.67 -1.47 4.68
CA ARG A 194 11.31 -0.46 5.51
C ARG A 194 10.28 0.35 6.29
N ILE A 195 10.66 0.80 7.48
CA ILE A 195 9.91 1.76 8.30
C ILE A 195 10.69 3.06 8.35
N TYR A 196 10.06 4.18 7.99
CA TYR A 196 10.72 5.50 8.10
C TYR A 196 10.84 5.87 9.57
N LYS A 197 12.02 6.37 9.94
CA LYS A 197 12.34 6.73 11.32
C LYS A 197 11.81 8.13 11.65
N THR A 198 11.57 8.37 12.93
CA THR A 198 11.10 9.67 13.42
C THR A 198 12.00 10.81 12.92
N GLU A 199 13.31 10.63 13.02
CA GLU A 199 14.28 11.67 12.62
C GLU A 199 14.18 12.01 11.13
N GLU A 200 13.96 11.02 10.28
CA GLU A 200 13.76 11.23 8.83
C GLU A 200 12.48 12.02 8.58
N LEU A 201 11.42 11.67 9.30
CA LEU A 201 10.12 12.32 9.14
C LEU A 201 10.13 13.74 9.67
N GLU A 202 10.86 14.00 10.77
CA GLU A 202 11.04 15.35 11.30
C GLU A 202 11.81 16.23 10.31
N ALA A 203 12.87 15.69 9.70
CA ALA A 203 13.63 16.43 8.69
C ALA A 203 12.78 16.73 7.46
N LEU A 204 11.92 15.77 7.04
CA LEU A 204 10.99 15.99 5.96
C LEU A 204 9.97 17.08 6.32
N ALA A 205 9.42 17.03 7.54
CA ALA A 205 8.46 18.04 8.00
C ALA A 205 9.08 19.45 7.94
N ASP A 206 10.33 19.60 8.38
CA ASP A 206 11.04 20.89 8.32
C ASP A 206 11.17 21.36 6.87
N LEU A 207 11.53 20.47 5.96
CA LEU A 207 11.62 20.78 4.52
C LEU A 207 10.26 21.25 3.98
N LEU A 208 9.18 20.51 4.31
CA LEU A 208 7.85 20.83 3.81
C LEU A 208 7.35 22.17 4.34
N HIS A 209 7.63 22.49 5.61
CA HIS A 209 7.27 23.81 6.16
C HIS A 209 8.01 24.93 5.43
N ARG A 210 9.31 24.73 5.19
CA ARG A 210 10.13 25.75 4.49
C ARG A 210 9.62 25.94 3.05
N LYS A 211 9.40 24.84 2.32
CA LYS A 211 8.95 24.91 0.93
C LYS A 211 7.52 25.46 0.83
N ALA A 212 6.65 25.18 1.80
CA ALA A 212 5.30 25.74 1.83
C ALA A 212 5.34 27.26 1.93
N ARG A 213 6.27 27.80 2.73
CA ARG A 213 6.46 29.27 2.80
C ARG A 213 6.93 29.83 1.46
N ASP A 214 7.83 29.12 0.78
CA ASP A 214 8.38 29.57 -0.52
C ASP A 214 7.28 29.62 -1.60
N ILE A 215 6.41 28.61 -1.65
CA ILE A 215 5.39 28.51 -2.69
C ILE A 215 4.04 29.13 -2.30
N GLY A 216 3.88 29.50 -1.03
CA GLY A 216 2.69 30.21 -0.56
C GLY A 216 1.48 29.35 -0.29
N ARG A 217 1.66 28.03 -0.13
CA ARG A 217 0.56 27.11 0.22
C ARG A 217 1.12 25.86 0.88
N PRO A 218 0.31 25.16 1.71
CA PRO A 218 0.79 23.96 2.37
C PRO A 218 1.05 22.80 1.39
N ILE A 219 1.97 21.93 1.75
CA ILE A 219 2.24 20.67 1.07
C ILE A 219 1.84 19.56 2.04
N TYR A 220 0.89 18.72 1.66
CA TYR A 220 0.36 17.70 2.55
C TYR A 220 1.17 16.41 2.43
N ILE A 221 1.22 15.63 3.50
CA ILE A 221 1.66 14.23 3.43
C ILE A 221 0.40 13.38 3.29
N VAL A 222 0.37 12.52 2.28
CA VAL A 222 -0.66 11.49 2.13
C VAL A 222 0.00 10.19 2.60
N SER A 223 -0.38 9.76 3.80
CA SER A 223 0.24 8.62 4.48
C SER A 223 -0.56 7.36 4.20
N ASP A 224 -0.04 6.52 3.31
CA ASP A 224 -0.66 5.25 2.94
C ASP A 224 -0.20 4.17 3.93
N GLU A 225 -1.11 3.69 4.79
CA GLU A 225 -0.77 2.88 5.96
C GLU A 225 -1.49 1.52 6.02
N PRO A 226 -1.51 0.71 4.96
CA PRO A 226 -2.19 -0.58 5.04
C PRO A 226 -1.44 -1.61 5.90
N TYR A 227 -0.16 -1.38 6.20
CA TYR A 227 0.69 -2.30 6.97
C TYR A 227 1.03 -1.78 8.36
N ARG A 228 0.30 -0.79 8.86
CA ARG A 228 0.61 -0.09 10.13
C ARG A 228 0.96 -1.04 11.28
N GLU A 229 0.18 -2.10 11.45
CA GLU A 229 0.34 -3.03 12.57
C GLU A 229 1.37 -4.13 12.31
N LEU A 230 1.81 -4.29 11.07
CA LEU A 230 2.73 -5.38 10.69
C LEU A 230 4.16 -4.89 10.83
N VAL A 231 4.63 -4.84 12.08
CA VAL A 231 5.98 -4.42 12.45
C VAL A 231 6.60 -5.46 13.37
N TYR A 232 7.91 -5.63 13.29
CA TYR A 232 8.62 -6.76 13.90
C TYR A 232 9.75 -6.28 14.81
N GLU A 233 10.27 -7.22 15.63
CA GLU A 233 11.45 -7.00 16.48
C GLU A 233 11.27 -5.83 17.46
N GLY A 234 10.04 -5.61 17.93
CA GLY A 234 9.78 -4.52 18.89
C GLY A 234 9.84 -3.12 18.31
N LEU A 235 9.95 -3.01 16.99
CA LEU A 235 9.92 -1.70 16.31
C LEU A 235 8.50 -1.12 16.33
N THR A 236 8.41 0.19 16.18
CA THR A 236 7.14 0.89 16.04
C THR A 236 7.17 1.77 14.80
N THR A 237 6.00 1.91 14.18
CA THR A 237 5.82 2.83 13.06
C THR A 237 5.46 4.20 13.63
N PRO A 238 6.25 5.25 13.37
CA PRO A 238 5.85 6.58 13.83
C PRO A 238 4.49 6.96 13.24
N PHE A 239 3.63 7.57 14.05
CA PHE A 239 2.34 8.08 13.58
C PHE A 239 2.59 9.47 13.00
N ILE A 240 2.61 9.56 11.68
CA ILE A 240 3.08 10.76 10.97
C ILE A 240 2.33 12.04 11.36
N PRO A 241 0.99 12.02 11.58
CA PRO A 241 0.30 13.25 12.02
C PRO A 241 0.85 13.85 13.33
N ASN A 242 1.47 13.06 14.19
CA ASN A 242 2.08 13.58 15.42
C ASN A 242 3.37 14.36 15.12
N ILE A 243 3.96 14.17 13.95
CA ILE A 243 5.18 14.86 13.51
C ILE A 243 4.84 16.03 12.59
N TYR A 244 3.86 15.84 11.70
CA TYR A 244 3.49 16.82 10.68
C TYR A 244 1.96 16.87 10.57
N LYS A 245 1.36 17.95 11.02
CA LYS A 245 -0.12 18.05 11.11
C LYS A 245 -0.80 18.06 9.74
N ASN A 246 -0.13 18.58 8.70
CA ASN A 246 -0.68 18.59 7.34
C ASN A 246 -0.55 17.20 6.72
N THR A 247 -1.14 16.21 7.39
CA THR A 247 -1.12 14.79 6.99
C THR A 247 -2.54 14.26 6.88
N ILE A 248 -2.83 13.59 5.76
CA ILE A 248 -4.04 12.80 5.58
C ILE A 248 -3.61 11.33 5.61
N VAL A 249 -4.13 10.58 6.58
CA VAL A 249 -3.85 9.13 6.70
C VAL A 249 -4.87 8.37 5.88
N CYS A 250 -4.40 7.47 5.02
CA CYS A 250 -5.24 6.55 4.23
C CYS A 250 -4.92 5.12 4.70
N TYR A 251 -5.88 4.51 5.37
CA TYR A 251 -5.70 3.23 6.08
C TYR A 251 -6.63 2.16 5.53
N SER A 252 -6.20 0.90 5.62
CA SER A 252 -7.03 -0.25 5.29
C SER A 252 -6.93 -1.32 6.37
N TYR A 253 -8.06 -1.96 6.68
CA TYR A 253 -8.11 -3.14 7.55
C TYR A 253 -7.75 -4.43 6.81
N SER A 254 -7.46 -4.35 5.52
CA SER A 254 -7.17 -5.51 4.66
C SER A 254 -6.08 -6.42 5.23
N LYS A 255 -5.04 -5.84 5.81
CA LYS A 255 -3.88 -6.61 6.26
C LYS A 255 -3.97 -6.95 7.75
N ALA A 256 -4.35 -6.00 8.59
CA ALA A 256 -4.48 -6.23 10.03
C ALA A 256 -5.55 -7.28 10.35
N PHE A 257 -6.68 -7.23 9.66
CA PHE A 257 -7.80 -8.15 9.89
C PHE A 257 -7.86 -9.30 8.88
N SER A 258 -6.89 -9.41 7.98
CA SER A 258 -6.85 -10.44 6.93
C SER A 258 -8.18 -10.54 6.16
N MET A 259 -8.75 -9.38 5.80
CA MET A 259 -10.01 -9.36 5.06
C MET A 259 -9.99 -8.34 3.91
N PRO A 260 -9.03 -8.49 2.97
CA PRO A 260 -8.94 -7.53 1.86
C PRO A 260 -10.17 -7.53 0.94
N GLY A 261 -10.90 -8.63 0.89
CA GLY A 261 -12.11 -8.74 0.07
C GLY A 261 -13.30 -7.96 0.59
N GLU A 262 -13.27 -7.56 1.87
CA GLU A 262 -14.40 -6.85 2.50
C GLU A 262 -14.38 -5.34 2.23
N ARG A 263 -13.26 -4.80 1.72
CA ARG A 263 -13.12 -3.42 1.27
C ARG A 263 -13.49 -2.39 2.32
N ILE A 264 -12.70 -2.29 3.38
CA ILE A 264 -12.93 -1.35 4.49
C ILE A 264 -11.65 -0.65 4.92
N GLY A 265 -11.72 0.66 5.07
CA GLY A 265 -10.61 1.51 5.49
C GLY A 265 -11.11 2.90 5.81
N TYR A 266 -10.21 3.88 5.82
CA TYR A 266 -10.62 5.26 6.10
C TYR A 266 -9.59 6.27 5.61
N ALA A 267 -10.03 7.53 5.47
CA ALA A 267 -9.20 8.71 5.36
C ALA A 267 -9.35 9.50 6.66
N LEU A 268 -8.23 9.95 7.23
CA LEU A 268 -8.20 10.66 8.51
C LEU A 268 -7.42 11.97 8.34
N VAL A 269 -8.05 13.10 8.69
CA VAL A 269 -7.47 14.44 8.55
C VAL A 269 -7.17 14.99 9.95
N HIS A 270 -5.94 15.48 10.17
CA HIS A 270 -5.60 16.08 11.46
C HIS A 270 -6.44 17.33 11.67
N PRO A 271 -7.09 17.51 12.84
CA PRO A 271 -7.98 18.66 13.05
C PRO A 271 -7.27 20.02 13.01
N GLU A 272 -5.95 20.04 13.24
CA GLU A 272 -5.15 21.27 13.18
C GLU A 272 -4.39 21.40 11.84
N ALA A 273 -4.70 20.56 10.84
CA ALA A 273 -4.12 20.72 9.51
C ALA A 273 -4.63 22.04 8.88
N ASP A 274 -3.81 22.62 8.02
CA ASP A 274 -4.25 23.78 7.26
C ASP A 274 -5.47 23.39 6.42
N ALA A 275 -6.55 24.19 6.52
CA ALA A 275 -7.81 23.95 5.83
C ALA A 275 -8.45 22.58 6.19
N ALA A 276 -8.25 22.09 7.41
CA ALA A 276 -8.72 20.75 7.82
C ALA A 276 -10.21 20.52 7.51
N ARG A 277 -11.06 21.48 7.84
CA ARG A 277 -12.52 21.36 7.58
C ARG A 277 -12.82 21.27 6.09
N ASP A 278 -12.20 22.15 5.31
CA ASP A 278 -12.40 22.16 3.85
C ASP A 278 -11.91 20.86 3.21
N ILE A 279 -10.80 20.29 3.73
CA ILE A 279 -10.28 19.00 3.23
C ILE A 279 -11.30 17.89 3.54
N CYS A 280 -11.85 17.85 4.75
CA CYS A 280 -12.86 16.85 5.11
C CYS A 280 -14.08 16.97 4.19
N ASP A 281 -14.55 18.18 3.95
CA ASP A 281 -15.70 18.41 3.07
C ASP A 281 -15.36 18.05 1.61
N ALA A 282 -14.14 18.34 1.15
CA ALA A 282 -13.70 18.00 -0.19
C ALA A 282 -13.54 16.47 -0.36
N ILE A 283 -13.09 15.77 0.67
CA ILE A 283 -13.02 14.30 0.68
C ILE A 283 -14.43 13.73 0.53
N ALA A 284 -15.40 14.25 1.29
CA ALA A 284 -16.79 13.82 1.21
C ALA A 284 -17.37 14.10 -0.20
N GLY A 285 -17.09 15.27 -0.75
CA GLY A 285 -17.52 15.65 -2.10
C GLY A 285 -16.90 14.74 -3.17
N SER A 286 -15.62 14.38 -3.00
CA SER A 286 -14.91 13.48 -3.91
C SER A 286 -15.52 12.08 -3.87
N ALA A 287 -15.82 11.56 -2.67
CA ALA A 287 -16.47 10.26 -2.51
C ALA A 287 -17.84 10.25 -3.18
N ARG A 288 -18.60 11.34 -3.00
CA ARG A 288 -19.91 11.49 -3.64
C ARG A 288 -19.80 11.48 -5.16
N SER A 289 -18.90 12.28 -5.72
CA SER A 289 -18.77 12.41 -7.17
C SER A 289 -18.22 11.15 -7.85
N LEU A 290 -17.40 10.36 -7.13
CA LEU A 290 -16.86 9.10 -7.65
C LEU A 290 -17.80 7.92 -7.40
N GLY A 291 -18.92 8.14 -6.68
CA GLY A 291 -19.92 7.10 -6.45
C GLY A 291 -19.62 6.16 -5.30
N TYR A 292 -18.60 6.43 -4.49
CA TYR A 292 -18.31 5.60 -3.32
C TYR A 292 -19.37 5.75 -2.23
N VAL A 293 -19.86 6.94 -2.04
CA VAL A 293 -20.87 7.38 -1.08
C VAL A 293 -20.54 6.92 0.33
N CYS A 294 -20.84 5.67 0.69
CA CYS A 294 -20.52 5.11 2.01
C CYS A 294 -19.93 3.70 1.86
N ALA A 295 -19.13 3.30 2.83
CA ALA A 295 -18.54 1.96 2.87
C ALA A 295 -19.63 0.92 3.22
N PRO A 296 -19.38 -0.38 2.95
CA PRO A 296 -20.35 -1.43 3.27
C PRO A 296 -20.76 -1.42 4.75
N SER A 297 -22.06 -1.34 5.01
CA SER A 297 -22.59 -1.11 6.37
C SER A 297 -22.25 -2.24 7.34
N LEU A 298 -22.39 -3.49 6.91
CA LEU A 298 -22.12 -4.64 7.79
C LEU A 298 -20.67 -4.65 8.27
N VAL A 299 -19.71 -4.47 7.37
CA VAL A 299 -18.30 -4.53 7.75
C VAL A 299 -17.87 -3.29 8.55
N GLN A 300 -18.55 -2.15 8.41
CA GLN A 300 -18.35 -1.02 9.31
C GLN A 300 -18.59 -1.44 10.77
N GLN A 301 -19.68 -2.17 11.03
CA GLN A 301 -20.02 -2.62 12.39
C GLN A 301 -19.02 -3.66 12.89
N VAL A 302 -18.48 -4.52 12.01
CA VAL A 302 -17.40 -5.44 12.39
C VAL A 302 -16.18 -4.65 12.88
N VAL A 303 -15.81 -3.60 12.15
CA VAL A 303 -14.68 -2.72 12.55
C VAL A 303 -14.96 -2.08 13.93
N ARG A 304 -16.18 -1.62 14.16
CA ARG A 304 -16.58 -1.04 15.46
C ARG A 304 -16.35 -2.02 16.61
N LEU A 305 -16.79 -3.26 16.42
CA LEU A 305 -16.67 -4.30 17.45
C LEU A 305 -15.23 -4.77 17.64
N CYS A 306 -14.38 -4.66 16.62
CA CYS A 306 -13.04 -5.23 16.59
C CYS A 306 -11.94 -4.15 16.55
N ALA A 307 -12.25 -2.90 16.91
CA ALA A 307 -11.32 -1.77 16.75
C ALA A 307 -9.97 -1.99 17.47
N THR A 308 -9.94 -2.79 18.54
CA THR A 308 -8.73 -3.04 19.32
C THR A 308 -8.08 -4.40 19.03
N VAL A 309 -8.65 -5.18 18.10
CA VAL A 309 -8.12 -6.50 17.75
C VAL A 309 -6.78 -6.34 17.01
N LYS A 310 -5.81 -7.19 17.35
CA LYS A 310 -4.46 -7.15 16.78
C LYS A 310 -4.24 -8.33 15.81
N PRO A 311 -3.43 -8.15 14.76
CA PRO A 311 -3.11 -9.23 13.83
C PRO A 311 -2.18 -10.28 14.44
N ASP A 312 -2.07 -11.44 13.79
CA ASP A 312 -1.13 -12.50 14.17
C ASP A 312 0.28 -12.15 13.66
N LEU A 313 1.00 -11.35 14.44
CA LEU A 313 2.37 -10.95 14.10
C LEU A 313 3.36 -12.10 14.20
N ALA A 314 3.11 -13.07 15.10
CA ALA A 314 4.05 -14.17 15.32
C ALA A 314 4.22 -15.03 14.06
N SER A 315 3.12 -15.35 13.38
CA SER A 315 3.17 -16.12 12.14
C SER A 315 3.91 -15.37 11.04
N TYR A 316 3.60 -14.07 10.85
CA TYR A 316 4.29 -13.27 9.85
C TYR A 316 5.77 -13.08 10.18
N ASP A 317 6.12 -12.92 11.45
CA ASP A 317 7.53 -12.76 11.85
C ASP A 317 8.32 -14.05 11.63
N LEU A 318 7.71 -15.20 11.90
CA LEU A 318 8.35 -16.50 11.61
C LEU A 318 8.61 -16.63 10.09
N ASN A 319 7.62 -16.31 9.28
CA ASN A 319 7.77 -16.32 7.83
C ASN A 319 8.90 -15.38 7.38
N ARG A 320 8.91 -14.14 7.92
CA ARG A 320 9.92 -13.13 7.62
C ARG A 320 11.33 -13.64 7.90
N ARG A 321 11.54 -14.17 9.12
CA ARG A 321 12.86 -14.67 9.52
C ARG A 321 13.28 -15.87 8.67
N THR A 322 12.36 -16.81 8.43
CA THR A 322 12.65 -17.99 7.62
C THR A 322 13.05 -17.62 6.19
N MET A 323 12.30 -16.69 5.58
CA MET A 323 12.60 -16.22 4.22
C MET A 323 13.93 -15.49 4.18
N TYR A 324 14.16 -14.55 5.12
CA TYR A 324 15.38 -13.73 5.16
C TYR A 324 16.63 -14.60 5.37
N GLU A 325 16.58 -15.47 6.37
CA GLU A 325 17.71 -16.37 6.69
C GLU A 325 17.97 -17.33 5.53
N GLY A 326 16.91 -17.89 4.96
CA GLY A 326 17.03 -18.83 3.84
C GLY A 326 17.64 -18.20 2.60
N LEU A 327 17.10 -17.08 2.15
CA LEU A 327 17.62 -16.42 0.95
C LEU A 327 19.04 -15.88 1.16
N THR A 328 19.35 -15.36 2.35
CA THR A 328 20.69 -14.90 2.69
C THR A 328 21.68 -16.07 2.66
N ALA A 329 21.31 -17.22 3.23
CA ALA A 329 22.16 -18.41 3.24
C ALA A 329 22.41 -18.95 1.83
N VAL A 330 21.45 -18.84 0.94
CA VAL A 330 21.59 -19.22 -0.48
C VAL A 330 22.54 -18.27 -1.20
N GLY A 331 22.64 -17.03 -0.78
CA GLY A 331 23.56 -16.06 -1.38
C GLY A 331 22.88 -14.86 -2.03
N TYR A 332 21.58 -14.66 -1.81
CA TYR A 332 20.90 -13.45 -2.27
C TYR A 332 21.25 -12.28 -1.33
N ASN A 333 21.37 -11.09 -1.90
CA ASN A 333 21.55 -9.87 -1.11
C ASN A 333 20.17 -9.30 -0.78
N CYS A 334 19.76 -9.44 0.49
CA CYS A 334 18.40 -9.14 0.93
C CYS A 334 18.38 -7.86 1.77
N VAL A 335 17.40 -6.99 1.48
CA VAL A 335 17.05 -5.89 2.39
C VAL A 335 16.26 -6.50 3.53
N LYS A 336 16.74 -6.35 4.77
CA LYS A 336 16.04 -6.93 5.93
C LYS A 336 14.73 -6.17 6.16
N PRO A 337 13.58 -6.84 6.06
CA PRO A 337 12.31 -6.15 6.26
C PRO A 337 12.02 -5.90 7.74
N GLU A 338 11.61 -4.68 8.04
CA GLU A 338 11.21 -4.25 9.39
C GLU A 338 9.70 -4.35 9.59
N GLY A 339 8.94 -4.30 8.47
CA GLY A 339 7.49 -4.35 8.52
C GLY A 339 6.90 -4.88 7.23
N ALA A 340 5.58 -4.87 7.13
CA ALA A 340 4.79 -5.41 6.03
C ALA A 340 4.99 -6.94 5.92
N PHE A 341 4.86 -7.52 4.72
CA PHE A 341 5.14 -8.94 4.50
C PHE A 341 5.82 -9.17 3.15
N TYR A 342 6.72 -8.24 2.79
CA TYR A 342 7.52 -8.30 1.57
C TYR A 342 9.00 -8.22 1.89
N MET A 343 9.78 -8.90 1.08
CA MET A 343 11.23 -8.80 1.12
C MET A 343 11.73 -8.31 -0.24
N PHE A 344 12.66 -7.37 -0.21
CA PHE A 344 13.29 -6.80 -1.40
C PHE A 344 14.69 -7.38 -1.50
N ILE A 345 15.01 -7.97 -2.64
CA ILE A 345 16.32 -8.60 -2.86
C ILE A 345 16.95 -8.04 -4.13
N GLU A 346 18.28 -7.92 -4.15
CA GLU A 346 18.98 -7.50 -5.35
C GLU A 346 18.83 -8.57 -6.43
N ALA A 347 18.55 -8.13 -7.65
CA ALA A 347 18.45 -9.05 -8.77
C ALA A 347 19.85 -9.53 -9.17
N PRO A 348 20.07 -10.85 -9.28
CA PRO A 348 21.36 -11.34 -9.76
C PRO A 348 21.70 -10.74 -11.13
N GLY A 349 22.88 -10.17 -11.25
CA GLY A 349 23.32 -9.50 -12.47
C GLY A 349 22.66 -8.14 -12.72
N GLY A 350 21.79 -7.67 -11.83
CA GLY A 350 21.18 -6.35 -11.92
C GLY A 350 19.95 -6.25 -12.81
N ASP A 351 19.59 -7.32 -13.53
CA ASP A 351 18.43 -7.32 -14.43
C ASP A 351 17.29 -8.12 -13.78
N ALA A 352 16.39 -7.42 -13.12
CA ALA A 352 15.30 -8.04 -12.36
C ALA A 352 14.29 -8.72 -13.26
N GLN A 353 13.98 -8.14 -14.42
CA GLN A 353 13.04 -8.75 -15.35
C GLN A 353 13.59 -10.08 -15.90
N ALA A 354 14.87 -10.08 -16.32
CA ALA A 354 15.51 -11.29 -16.84
C ALA A 354 15.53 -12.41 -15.78
N PHE A 355 15.87 -12.06 -14.52
CA PHE A 355 15.88 -13.06 -13.46
C PHE A 355 14.48 -13.56 -13.12
N SER A 356 13.49 -12.68 -13.05
CA SER A 356 12.09 -13.06 -12.78
C SER A 356 11.56 -14.01 -13.86
N ASP A 357 11.82 -13.70 -15.13
CA ASP A 357 11.41 -14.56 -16.25
C ASP A 357 12.12 -15.92 -16.18
N TYR A 358 13.41 -15.94 -15.89
CA TYR A 358 14.17 -17.18 -15.75
C TYR A 358 13.62 -18.05 -14.62
N ALA A 359 13.37 -17.44 -13.46
CA ALA A 359 12.85 -18.13 -12.28
C ALA A 359 11.47 -18.72 -12.58
N ARG A 360 10.61 -17.93 -13.23
CA ARG A 360 9.26 -18.35 -13.59
C ARG A 360 9.27 -19.52 -14.57
N LEU A 361 10.07 -19.42 -15.63
CA LEU A 361 10.06 -20.40 -16.73
C LEU A 361 10.77 -21.72 -16.37
N ASN A 362 11.81 -21.67 -15.52
CA ASN A 362 12.61 -22.85 -15.24
C ASN A 362 12.34 -23.48 -13.87
N TYR A 363 11.77 -22.71 -12.93
CA TYR A 363 11.61 -23.17 -11.54
C TYR A 363 10.22 -22.94 -10.96
N ASN A 364 9.28 -22.37 -11.76
CA ASN A 364 7.93 -22.02 -11.30
C ASN A 364 7.96 -21.10 -10.06
N LEU A 365 9.03 -20.29 -9.92
CA LEU A 365 9.17 -19.30 -8.86
C LEU A 365 8.64 -17.96 -9.40
N LEU A 366 7.54 -17.47 -8.83
CA LEU A 366 6.92 -16.22 -9.26
C LEU A 366 7.31 -15.11 -8.27
N ILE A 367 8.19 -14.22 -8.74
CA ILE A 367 8.75 -13.10 -7.94
C ILE A 367 8.65 -11.84 -8.79
N VAL A 368 8.36 -10.70 -8.15
CA VAL A 368 8.00 -9.48 -8.90
C VAL A 368 9.25 -8.64 -9.21
N PRO A 369 9.55 -8.36 -10.49
CA PRO A 369 10.66 -7.45 -10.80
C PRO A 369 10.31 -6.02 -10.40
N SER A 370 11.31 -5.31 -9.87
CA SER A 370 11.11 -3.97 -9.28
C SER A 370 10.97 -2.86 -10.32
N ASP A 371 11.10 -3.17 -11.59
CA ASP A 371 10.88 -2.21 -12.67
C ASP A 371 9.50 -1.58 -12.56
N SER A 372 8.48 -2.37 -12.18
CA SER A 372 7.11 -1.87 -12.01
C SER A 372 6.96 -0.94 -10.80
N PHE A 373 7.92 -0.94 -9.86
CA PHE A 373 7.96 -0.01 -8.72
C PHE A 373 8.85 1.22 -9.01
N GLU A 374 9.31 1.35 -10.25
CA GLU A 374 10.21 2.42 -10.73
C GLU A 374 11.54 2.47 -9.96
N CYS A 375 12.05 1.29 -9.60
CA CYS A 375 13.34 1.14 -8.90
C CYS A 375 14.02 -0.12 -9.42
N PRO A 376 14.54 -0.13 -10.67
CA PRO A 376 15.05 -1.35 -11.28
C PRO A 376 16.24 -1.95 -10.52
N GLY A 377 16.46 -3.24 -10.72
CA GLY A 377 17.59 -3.95 -10.14
C GLY A 377 17.26 -4.77 -8.90
N TYR A 378 15.98 -4.87 -8.53
CA TYR A 378 15.54 -5.61 -7.34
C TYR A 378 14.35 -6.52 -7.68
N LEU A 379 14.05 -7.42 -6.75
CA LEU A 379 12.91 -8.33 -6.84
C LEU A 379 12.14 -8.25 -5.52
N ARG A 380 10.80 -8.22 -5.62
CA ARG A 380 9.96 -8.32 -4.42
C ARG A 380 9.51 -9.76 -4.24
N VAL A 381 9.74 -10.31 -3.05
CA VAL A 381 9.31 -11.64 -2.64
C VAL A 381 8.34 -11.49 -1.47
N SER A 382 7.09 -11.90 -1.66
CA SER A 382 6.07 -11.83 -0.58
C SER A 382 6.23 -13.04 0.33
N TYR A 383 6.32 -12.82 1.65
CA TYR A 383 6.36 -13.95 2.59
C TYR A 383 5.01 -14.17 3.28
N CYS A 384 3.94 -13.63 2.73
CA CYS A 384 2.57 -13.92 3.17
C CYS A 384 2.05 -15.19 2.47
N VAL A 385 2.73 -16.30 2.75
CA VAL A 385 2.40 -17.64 2.25
C VAL A 385 2.61 -18.61 3.43
N SER A 386 2.28 -19.88 3.24
CA SER A 386 2.52 -20.86 4.32
C SER A 386 4.02 -21.02 4.60
N LEU A 387 4.37 -21.28 5.86
CA LEU A 387 5.76 -21.52 6.26
C LEU A 387 6.37 -22.70 5.49
N GLU A 388 5.58 -23.73 5.26
CA GLU A 388 6.00 -24.90 4.47
C GLU A 388 6.39 -24.50 3.06
N ARG A 389 5.61 -23.60 2.43
CA ARG A 389 5.90 -23.11 1.09
C ARG A 389 7.23 -22.37 1.06
N ILE A 390 7.51 -21.55 2.08
CA ILE A 390 8.79 -20.84 2.19
C ILE A 390 9.94 -21.86 2.28
N LYS A 391 9.85 -22.81 3.21
CA LYS A 391 10.91 -23.80 3.43
C LYS A 391 11.18 -24.64 2.18
N SER A 392 10.11 -25.11 1.52
CA SER A 392 10.25 -25.98 0.34
C SER A 392 10.75 -25.22 -0.90
N SER A 393 10.67 -23.89 -0.91
CA SER A 393 11.18 -23.10 -2.04
C SER A 393 12.69 -22.85 -1.98
N MET A 394 13.34 -23.01 -0.81
CA MET A 394 14.76 -22.65 -0.67
C MET A 394 15.67 -23.43 -1.61
N PRO A 395 15.51 -24.75 -1.79
CA PRO A 395 16.32 -25.46 -2.80
C PRO A 395 16.12 -24.93 -4.21
N LEU A 396 14.91 -24.49 -4.55
CA LEU A 396 14.62 -23.93 -5.88
C LEU A 396 15.31 -22.56 -6.07
N PHE A 397 15.27 -21.73 -5.03
CA PHE A 397 16.01 -20.44 -5.07
C PHE A 397 17.50 -20.68 -5.26
N ASP A 398 18.07 -21.69 -4.56
CA ASP A 398 19.49 -22.02 -4.69
C ASP A 398 19.83 -22.50 -6.10
N MET A 399 19.05 -23.43 -6.64
CA MET A 399 19.25 -23.95 -7.99
C MET A 399 19.08 -22.85 -9.04
N CYS A 400 18.06 -22.01 -8.88
CA CYS A 400 17.77 -20.92 -9.78
C CYS A 400 18.95 -19.92 -9.83
N LEU A 401 19.46 -19.51 -8.66
CA LEU A 401 20.57 -18.56 -8.60
C LEU A 401 21.82 -19.11 -9.28
N LYS A 402 22.17 -20.36 -8.95
CA LYS A 402 23.37 -21.01 -9.51
C LYS A 402 23.29 -21.20 -11.02
N SER A 403 22.15 -21.66 -11.52
CA SER A 403 21.99 -21.89 -12.97
C SER A 403 21.91 -20.58 -13.74
N PHE A 404 21.22 -19.59 -13.21
CA PHE A 404 21.14 -18.25 -13.84
C PHE A 404 22.53 -17.62 -13.96
N LYS A 405 23.30 -17.63 -12.85
CA LYS A 405 24.66 -17.07 -12.86
C LYS A 405 25.55 -17.77 -13.89
N ARG A 406 25.48 -19.11 -13.97
CA ARG A 406 26.23 -19.89 -14.94
C ARG A 406 25.86 -19.52 -16.38
N GLU A 407 24.56 -19.47 -16.68
CA GLU A 407 24.09 -19.17 -18.04
C GLU A 407 24.43 -17.74 -18.48
N MET A 408 24.32 -16.79 -17.53
CA MET A 408 24.61 -15.37 -17.81
C MET A 408 26.08 -15.01 -17.63
N LYS A 409 26.92 -15.96 -17.23
CA LYS A 409 28.35 -15.76 -16.97
C LYS A 409 28.62 -14.67 -15.92
N ILE A 410 27.77 -14.66 -14.88
CA ILE A 410 27.88 -13.71 -13.74
C ILE A 410 28.74 -14.37 -12.65
N LYS A 411 29.63 -13.59 -12.04
CA LYS A 411 30.51 -14.08 -10.94
C LYS A 411 29.74 -14.20 -9.61
#